data_e9e85f0d06e0e02625c89a9f7d5794db
#
_entry.id   e9e85f0d06e0e02625c89a9f7d5794db
#
_cell.length_a   1.000
_cell.length_b   1.000
_cell.length_c   1.000
_cell.angle_alpha   90.00
_cell.angle_beta   90.00
_cell.angle_gamma   90.00
#
_symmetry.space_group_name_H-M   'P 1'
#
loop_
_entity.id
_entity.type
_entity.pdbx_description
1 polymer ?
#
loop_
_entity_poly.entity_id
_entity_poly.type
_entity_poly.pdbx_seq_one_letter_code
_entity_poly.pdbx_strand_id
1 'polypeptide(L)'
;MDTMIQQKKIGSKKMQSMLFWLCWAAYFSTYLGRLNYSACLTEIIRAEGYEKGAAGFIGTAFFFSYGVGQLFSGILGDKKKPYKMIFAGVLGSGICNGVMGLSGSVWQMAVVWCVNGLFQSLIWSPIIKLFSDWIPTSSQKKFCVNINSSVPIGTFAAYGLTALIVWKFHWRTVFFFSSLCLAAISLIWFLGSRKIRKDLEENGVIEDQVLVSQDKKQADASIWELVLVSGMIFFCIGLMFQGVLKDGVTTWIPTYIREEYHMESVISIISTTVIPIFNLSGVYLASIANRNIFKSETATSASFFVLCAGALILLRLYHGGSVVTVLILFGLATTAMMAVNTMLVSMVPIYFAPYGKSSTASGILNSSAYAGGAISAYGIGVLSERAGWDTTIMIWIFIALLGAVACTAGKPRWKRFLHNGI
;
A
#
# COMPACT_ATOMS: atom_id res chain seq x y z
N MET A 1 41.13 7.93 1.84
CA MET A 1 40.47 9.22 1.59
C MET A 1 39.03 8.89 1.26
N ASP A 2 38.20 8.84 2.30
CA ASP A 2 36.83 8.41 2.23
C ASP A 2 36.02 9.45 1.44
N THR A 3 35.56 9.07 0.27
CA THR A 3 34.60 9.88 -0.49
C THR A 3 33.24 9.78 0.21
N MET A 4 33.01 10.65 1.22
CA MET A 4 31.68 10.87 1.78
C MET A 4 30.77 11.37 0.65
N ILE A 5 29.75 10.59 0.31
CA ILE A 5 28.70 11.08 -0.57
C ILE A 5 27.86 12.05 0.28
N GLN A 6 28.15 13.32 0.17
CA GLN A 6 27.39 14.39 0.81
C GLN A 6 26.02 14.51 0.13
N GLN A 7 24.96 14.10 0.80
CA GLN A 7 23.62 14.19 0.28
C GLN A 7 22.91 15.41 0.90
N LYS A 8 22.52 16.37 0.07
CA LYS A 8 21.75 17.54 0.52
C LYS A 8 20.35 17.12 0.97
N LYS A 9 19.98 17.48 2.19
CA LYS A 9 18.66 17.29 2.81
C LYS A 9 17.91 18.61 2.95
N ILE A 10 16.59 18.55 3.03
CA ILE A 10 15.75 19.73 3.24
C ILE A 10 15.90 20.18 4.71
N GLY A 11 16.58 21.31 4.96
CA GLY A 11 16.78 21.88 6.30
C GLY A 11 15.50 22.51 6.85
N SER A 12 14.72 23.22 6.02
CA SER A 12 13.52 23.95 6.43
C SER A 12 12.35 23.02 6.76
N LYS A 13 11.84 23.09 8.00
CA LYS A 13 10.62 22.35 8.41
C LYS A 13 9.41 22.66 7.54
N LYS A 14 9.29 23.90 7.04
CA LYS A 14 8.21 24.30 6.12
C LYS A 14 8.30 23.54 4.80
N MET A 15 9.49 23.40 4.23
CA MET A 15 9.70 22.65 2.99
C MET A 15 9.55 21.14 3.19
N GLN A 16 9.99 20.61 4.34
CA GLN A 16 9.72 19.21 4.72
C GLN A 16 8.20 18.94 4.78
N SER A 17 7.43 19.81 5.44
CA SER A 17 5.97 19.70 5.51
C SER A 17 5.33 19.83 4.14
N MET A 18 5.80 20.74 3.29
CA MET A 18 5.32 20.89 1.92
C MET A 18 5.56 19.61 1.10
N LEU A 19 6.75 18.99 1.17
CA LEU A 19 7.04 17.72 0.51
C LEU A 19 6.11 16.62 1.00
N PHE A 20 5.91 16.54 2.33
CA PHE A 20 5.01 15.55 2.92
C PHE A 20 3.59 15.66 2.34
N TRP A 21 2.99 16.85 2.37
CA TRP A 21 1.63 17.05 1.90
C TRP A 21 1.48 16.85 0.38
N LEU A 22 2.51 17.16 -0.40
CA LEU A 22 2.54 16.85 -1.83
C LEU A 22 2.57 15.34 -2.07
N CYS A 23 3.42 14.60 -1.36
CA CYS A 23 3.47 13.14 -1.45
C CYS A 23 2.16 12.51 -0.96
N TRP A 24 1.61 13.03 0.13
CA TRP A 24 0.35 12.57 0.70
C TRP A 24 -0.81 12.79 -0.27
N ALA A 25 -0.93 13.97 -0.86
CA ALA A 25 -1.97 14.28 -1.84
C ALA A 25 -1.82 13.45 -3.12
N ALA A 26 -0.58 13.27 -3.61
CA ALA A 26 -0.31 12.41 -4.76
C ALA A 26 -0.73 10.96 -4.48
N TYR A 27 -0.40 10.40 -3.32
CA TYR A 27 -0.77 9.02 -2.99
C TYR A 27 -2.26 8.87 -2.64
N PHE A 28 -2.84 9.84 -1.94
CA PHE A 28 -4.29 9.92 -1.71
C PHE A 28 -5.07 9.91 -3.03
N SER A 29 -4.67 10.71 -4.00
CA SER A 29 -5.37 10.81 -5.29
C SER A 29 -5.36 9.50 -6.09
N THR A 30 -4.37 8.62 -5.87
CA THR A 30 -4.37 7.30 -6.50
C THR A 30 -5.60 6.47 -6.10
N TYR A 31 -6.08 6.62 -4.88
CA TYR A 31 -7.28 5.92 -4.40
C TYR A 31 -8.54 6.41 -5.10
N LEU A 32 -8.64 7.71 -5.39
CA LEU A 32 -9.72 8.26 -6.22
C LEU A 32 -9.68 7.72 -7.65
N GLY A 33 -8.48 7.46 -8.18
CA GLY A 33 -8.27 6.99 -9.56
C GLY A 33 -8.23 5.47 -9.75
N ARG A 34 -8.46 4.66 -8.70
CA ARG A 34 -8.47 3.19 -8.81
C ARG A 34 -9.66 2.53 -8.13
N LEU A 35 -10.07 3.02 -6.94
CA LEU A 35 -11.21 2.44 -6.23
C LEU A 35 -12.55 2.92 -6.78
N ASN A 36 -12.58 3.99 -7.55
CA ASN A 36 -13.76 4.45 -8.28
C ASN A 36 -14.34 3.37 -9.19
N TYR A 37 -13.51 2.55 -9.85
CA TYR A 37 -13.98 1.42 -10.64
C TYR A 37 -14.74 0.41 -9.78
N SER A 38 -14.13 -0.05 -8.68
CA SER A 38 -14.77 -1.01 -7.78
C SER A 38 -16.04 -0.44 -7.14
N ALA A 39 -16.05 0.85 -6.82
CA ALA A 39 -17.19 1.53 -6.25
C ALA A 39 -18.35 1.70 -7.25
N CYS A 40 -18.04 1.85 -8.56
CA CYS A 40 -19.04 1.94 -9.65
C CYS A 40 -19.42 0.58 -10.25
N LEU A 41 -18.79 -0.52 -9.82
CA LEU A 41 -18.86 -1.81 -10.52
C LEU A 41 -20.29 -2.27 -10.79
N THR A 42 -21.17 -2.19 -9.80
CA THR A 42 -22.57 -2.58 -9.93
C THR A 42 -23.32 -1.73 -10.98
N GLU A 43 -23.05 -0.42 -10.98
CA GLU A 43 -23.69 0.50 -11.94
C GLU A 43 -23.17 0.29 -13.36
N ILE A 44 -21.88 -0.02 -13.52
CA ILE A 44 -21.27 -0.35 -14.82
C ILE A 44 -21.91 -1.63 -15.36
N ILE A 45 -22.02 -2.69 -14.55
CA ILE A 45 -22.64 -3.95 -14.94
C ILE A 45 -24.09 -3.72 -15.39
N ARG A 46 -24.84 -2.93 -14.61
CA ARG A 46 -26.25 -2.62 -14.91
C ARG A 46 -26.41 -1.77 -16.18
N ALA A 47 -25.57 -0.74 -16.34
CA ALA A 47 -25.73 0.22 -17.44
C ALA A 47 -25.22 -0.33 -18.79
N GLU A 48 -24.16 -1.13 -18.76
CA GLU A 48 -23.51 -1.64 -19.98
C GLU A 48 -23.92 -3.08 -20.31
N GLY A 49 -24.67 -3.76 -19.43
CA GLY A 49 -25.11 -5.13 -19.63
C GLY A 49 -23.97 -6.16 -19.58
N TYR A 50 -22.87 -5.85 -18.89
CA TYR A 50 -21.72 -6.76 -18.81
C TYR A 50 -21.98 -7.92 -17.85
N GLU A 51 -21.42 -9.09 -18.18
CA GLU A 51 -21.33 -10.18 -17.22
C GLU A 51 -20.39 -9.84 -16.06
N LYS A 52 -20.69 -10.35 -14.87
CA LYS A 52 -19.86 -10.13 -13.66
C LYS A 52 -18.41 -10.55 -13.86
N GLY A 53 -18.17 -11.66 -14.58
CA GLY A 53 -16.84 -12.14 -14.90
C GLY A 53 -16.03 -11.18 -15.76
N ALA A 54 -16.66 -10.60 -16.80
CA ALA A 54 -16.04 -9.60 -17.67
C ALA A 54 -15.69 -8.32 -16.91
N ALA A 55 -16.60 -7.86 -16.05
CA ALA A 55 -16.34 -6.71 -15.19
C ALA A 55 -15.24 -6.99 -14.14
N GLY A 56 -15.22 -8.18 -13.56
CA GLY A 56 -14.13 -8.63 -12.67
C GLY A 56 -12.76 -8.67 -13.35
N PHE A 57 -12.72 -9.09 -14.63
CA PHE A 57 -11.49 -9.13 -15.43
C PHE A 57 -10.84 -7.74 -15.57
N ILE A 58 -11.62 -6.67 -15.74
CA ILE A 58 -11.10 -5.30 -15.80
C ILE A 58 -10.36 -4.93 -14.49
N GLY A 59 -10.95 -5.25 -13.34
CA GLY A 59 -10.30 -5.03 -12.03
C GLY A 59 -9.02 -5.84 -11.86
N THR A 60 -9.05 -7.11 -12.28
CA THR A 60 -7.87 -8.01 -12.24
C THR A 60 -6.72 -7.47 -13.09
N ALA A 61 -7.01 -6.94 -14.29
CA ALA A 61 -6.01 -6.34 -15.17
C ALA A 61 -5.26 -5.20 -14.49
N PHE A 62 -5.95 -4.36 -13.70
CA PHE A 62 -5.31 -3.31 -12.91
C PHE A 62 -4.38 -3.89 -11.84
N PHE A 63 -4.86 -4.79 -11.00
CA PHE A 63 -4.07 -5.32 -9.89
C PHE A 63 -2.83 -6.08 -10.36
N PHE A 64 -2.97 -6.84 -11.44
CA PHE A 64 -1.84 -7.56 -12.04
C PHE A 64 -0.77 -6.58 -12.54
N SER A 65 -1.16 -5.61 -13.36
CA SER A 65 -0.23 -4.62 -13.91
C SER A 65 0.39 -3.74 -12.84
N TYR A 66 -0.38 -3.37 -11.81
CA TYR A 66 0.12 -2.61 -10.67
C TYR A 66 1.17 -3.42 -9.87
N GLY A 67 0.88 -4.69 -9.55
CA GLY A 67 1.81 -5.56 -8.82
C GLY A 67 3.13 -5.75 -9.56
N VAL A 68 3.08 -6.10 -10.84
CA VAL A 68 4.27 -6.22 -11.71
C VAL A 68 4.98 -4.87 -11.84
N GLY A 69 4.21 -3.80 -12.06
CA GLY A 69 4.72 -2.44 -12.19
C GLY A 69 5.50 -1.95 -10.95
N GLN A 70 5.13 -2.40 -9.74
CA GLN A 70 5.84 -2.06 -8.50
C GLN A 70 7.30 -2.53 -8.50
N LEU A 71 7.60 -3.72 -9.05
CA LEU A 71 8.98 -4.21 -9.19
C LEU A 71 9.78 -3.29 -10.12
N PHE A 72 9.24 -2.99 -11.30
CA PHE A 72 9.91 -2.11 -12.26
C PHE A 72 10.05 -0.69 -11.72
N SER A 73 9.02 -0.16 -11.09
CA SER A 73 9.01 1.17 -10.48
C SER A 73 10.06 1.28 -9.37
N GLY A 74 10.22 0.24 -8.57
CA GLY A 74 11.26 0.17 -7.55
C GLY A 74 12.66 0.36 -8.16
N ILE A 75 13.00 -0.46 -9.16
CA ILE A 75 14.30 -0.41 -9.85
C ILE A 75 14.51 0.94 -10.56
N LEU A 76 13.48 1.44 -11.24
CA LEU A 76 13.53 2.72 -11.93
C LEU A 76 13.68 3.90 -10.97
N GLY A 77 13.04 3.84 -9.78
CA GLY A 77 13.10 4.89 -8.78
C GLY A 77 14.48 5.12 -8.20
N ASP A 78 15.32 4.10 -8.14
CA ASP A 78 16.72 4.26 -7.73
C ASP A 78 17.61 4.81 -8.86
N LYS A 79 17.25 4.58 -10.13
CA LYS A 79 18.03 4.99 -11.31
C LYS A 79 17.57 6.30 -11.92
N LYS A 80 16.32 6.66 -11.78
CA LYS A 80 15.69 7.84 -12.39
C LYS A 80 15.34 8.88 -11.33
N LYS A 81 14.86 10.05 -11.78
CA LYS A 81 14.44 11.14 -10.90
C LYS A 81 13.06 10.83 -10.29
N PRO A 82 12.94 10.50 -8.97
CA PRO A 82 11.69 10.04 -8.36
C PRO A 82 10.52 11.02 -8.56
N TYR A 83 10.80 12.33 -8.46
CA TYR A 83 9.77 13.37 -8.63
C TYR A 83 9.14 13.40 -10.03
N LYS A 84 9.90 13.00 -11.08
CA LYS A 84 9.37 12.88 -12.45
C LYS A 84 8.50 11.64 -12.58
N MET A 85 8.86 10.55 -11.93
CA MET A 85 8.06 9.32 -11.93
C MET A 85 6.70 9.54 -11.27
N ILE A 86 6.67 10.21 -10.11
CA ILE A 86 5.42 10.55 -9.42
C ILE A 86 4.54 11.43 -10.32
N PHE A 87 5.11 12.45 -10.95
CA PHE A 87 4.37 13.30 -11.90
C PHE A 87 3.75 12.47 -13.03
N ALA A 88 4.56 11.64 -13.70
CA ALA A 88 4.09 10.78 -14.79
C ALA A 88 3.01 9.79 -14.32
N GLY A 89 3.17 9.23 -13.11
CA GLY A 89 2.22 8.32 -12.50
C GLY A 89 0.86 8.97 -12.24
N VAL A 90 0.84 10.14 -11.60
CA VAL A 90 -0.40 10.86 -11.29
C VAL A 90 -1.08 11.37 -12.56
N LEU A 91 -0.32 12.00 -13.48
CA LEU A 91 -0.86 12.51 -14.74
C LEU A 91 -1.38 11.40 -15.63
N GLY A 92 -0.60 10.32 -15.82
CA GLY A 92 -0.98 9.16 -16.62
C GLY A 92 -2.23 8.47 -16.06
N SER A 93 -2.34 8.33 -14.72
CA SER A 93 -3.54 7.84 -14.08
C SER A 93 -4.75 8.75 -14.34
N GLY A 94 -4.55 10.08 -14.33
CA GLY A 94 -5.60 11.05 -14.70
C GLY A 94 -6.09 10.86 -16.12
N ILE A 95 -5.18 10.70 -17.07
CA ILE A 95 -5.51 10.45 -18.48
C ILE A 95 -6.28 9.12 -18.62
N CYS A 96 -5.80 8.04 -17.98
CA CYS A 96 -6.48 6.75 -18.01
C CYS A 96 -7.90 6.83 -17.45
N ASN A 97 -8.12 7.60 -16.38
CA ASN A 97 -9.47 7.82 -15.85
C ASN A 97 -10.36 8.56 -16.87
N GLY A 98 -9.85 9.61 -17.51
CA GLY A 98 -10.60 10.30 -18.57
C GLY A 98 -10.99 9.38 -19.73
N VAL A 99 -10.04 8.56 -20.21
CA VAL A 99 -10.28 7.57 -21.28
C VAL A 99 -11.26 6.48 -20.81
N MET A 100 -11.18 6.06 -19.55
CA MET A 100 -12.11 5.07 -18.97
C MET A 100 -13.57 5.57 -19.03
N GLY A 101 -13.79 6.85 -18.74
CA GLY A 101 -15.13 7.47 -18.87
C GLY A 101 -15.66 7.51 -20.30
N LEU A 102 -14.80 7.41 -21.31
CA LEU A 102 -15.14 7.36 -22.74
C LEU A 102 -15.24 5.92 -23.30
N SER A 103 -14.75 4.93 -22.54
CA SER A 103 -14.69 3.54 -23.00
C SER A 103 -16.09 2.91 -23.12
N GLY A 104 -16.33 2.15 -24.20
CA GLY A 104 -17.60 1.51 -24.50
C GLY A 104 -17.53 -0.01 -24.60
N SER A 105 -16.35 -0.63 -24.39
CA SER A 105 -16.23 -2.10 -24.40
C SER A 105 -15.35 -2.60 -23.27
N VAL A 106 -15.60 -3.88 -22.84
CA VAL A 106 -14.83 -4.56 -21.80
C VAL A 106 -13.32 -4.56 -22.11
N TRP A 107 -12.94 -4.81 -23.35
CA TRP A 107 -11.54 -4.84 -23.77
C TRP A 107 -10.86 -3.46 -23.69
N GLN A 108 -11.54 -2.41 -24.13
CA GLN A 108 -11.04 -1.04 -23.99
C GLN A 108 -10.84 -0.70 -22.52
N MET A 109 -11.86 -0.98 -21.69
CA MET A 109 -11.78 -0.75 -20.23
C MET A 109 -10.65 -1.55 -19.59
N ALA A 110 -10.46 -2.82 -19.95
CA ALA A 110 -9.41 -3.67 -19.40
C ALA A 110 -8.01 -3.16 -19.78
N VAL A 111 -7.80 -2.79 -21.03
CA VAL A 111 -6.52 -2.22 -21.49
C VAL A 111 -6.23 -0.88 -20.78
N VAL A 112 -7.19 0.02 -20.74
CA VAL A 112 -7.05 1.31 -20.06
C VAL A 112 -6.75 1.12 -18.57
N TRP A 113 -7.43 0.16 -17.91
CA TRP A 113 -7.24 -0.09 -16.50
C TRP A 113 -5.91 -0.80 -16.19
N CYS A 114 -5.44 -1.66 -17.09
CA CYS A 114 -4.09 -2.22 -17.07
C CYS A 114 -3.02 -1.12 -17.15
N VAL A 115 -3.16 -0.17 -18.09
CA VAL A 115 -2.25 0.97 -18.25
C VAL A 115 -2.32 1.89 -17.02
N ASN A 116 -3.52 2.10 -16.44
CA ASN A 116 -3.69 2.84 -15.20
C ASN A 116 -2.90 2.21 -14.04
N GLY A 117 -2.94 0.88 -13.92
CA GLY A 117 -2.15 0.13 -12.92
C GLY A 117 -0.65 0.38 -13.07
N LEU A 118 -0.12 0.37 -14.29
CA LEU A 118 1.29 0.68 -14.56
C LEU A 118 1.63 2.13 -14.16
N PHE A 119 0.82 3.12 -14.53
CA PHE A 119 1.08 4.50 -14.12
C PHE A 119 1.02 4.68 -12.61
N GLN A 120 0.04 4.11 -11.93
CA GLN A 120 -0.07 4.21 -10.48
C GLN A 120 1.07 3.51 -9.75
N SER A 121 1.66 2.46 -10.33
CA SER A 121 2.83 1.81 -9.75
C SER A 121 4.06 2.73 -9.65
N LEU A 122 4.14 3.79 -10.48
CA LEU A 122 5.24 4.76 -10.48
C LEU A 122 5.20 5.76 -9.32
N ILE A 123 4.35 5.58 -8.29
CA ILE A 123 4.13 6.60 -7.26
C ILE A 123 4.71 6.19 -5.92
N TRP A 124 4.38 5.00 -5.40
CA TRP A 124 4.73 4.61 -4.03
C TRP A 124 6.24 4.50 -3.79
N SER A 125 6.93 3.64 -4.55
CA SER A 125 8.36 3.42 -4.36
C SER A 125 9.20 4.69 -4.54
N PRO A 126 8.91 5.57 -5.54
CA PRO A 126 9.54 6.87 -5.64
C PRO A 126 9.24 7.83 -4.48
N ILE A 127 8.06 7.79 -3.83
CA ILE A 127 7.80 8.57 -2.60
C ILE A 127 8.73 8.12 -1.48
N ILE A 128 8.88 6.83 -1.26
CA ILE A 128 9.81 6.30 -0.25
C ILE A 128 11.24 6.74 -0.55
N LYS A 129 11.65 6.71 -1.82
CA LYS A 129 12.94 7.22 -2.26
C LYS A 129 13.13 8.70 -1.94
N LEU A 130 12.13 9.55 -2.22
CA LEU A 130 12.19 10.97 -1.87
C LEU A 130 12.33 11.20 -0.36
N PHE A 131 11.66 10.40 0.46
CA PHE A 131 11.79 10.52 1.91
C PHE A 131 13.18 10.11 2.38
N SER A 132 13.77 9.06 1.80
CA SER A 132 15.12 8.66 2.13
C SER A 132 16.18 9.65 1.65
N ASP A 133 15.99 10.26 0.47
CA ASP A 133 16.98 11.14 -0.13
C ASP A 133 16.90 12.58 0.37
N TRP A 134 15.69 13.12 0.58
CA TRP A 134 15.49 14.56 0.81
C TRP A 134 15.12 14.92 2.25
N ILE A 135 14.63 13.97 3.04
CA ILE A 135 14.25 14.22 4.44
C ILE A 135 15.41 13.85 5.37
N PRO A 136 15.72 14.69 6.39
CA PRO A 136 16.72 14.37 7.42
C PRO A 136 16.40 13.04 8.11
N THR A 137 17.44 12.25 8.41
CA THR A 137 17.34 10.89 8.97
C THR A 137 16.47 10.83 10.22
N SER A 138 16.54 11.85 11.07
CA SER A 138 15.74 11.97 12.29
C SER A 138 14.23 12.03 12.05
N SER A 139 13.80 12.45 10.86
CA SER A 139 12.38 12.65 10.50
C SER A 139 11.83 11.60 9.54
N GLN A 140 12.67 10.82 8.87
CA GLN A 140 12.26 9.85 7.83
C GLN A 140 11.21 8.87 8.31
N LYS A 141 11.42 8.24 9.48
CA LYS A 141 10.48 7.28 10.06
C LYS A 141 9.09 7.88 10.27
N LYS A 142 9.03 9.13 10.76
CA LYS A 142 7.76 9.84 10.96
C LYS A 142 7.03 10.07 9.63
N PHE A 143 7.74 10.45 8.57
CA PHE A 143 7.17 10.65 7.25
C PHE A 143 6.63 9.34 6.67
N CYS A 144 7.39 8.25 6.77
CA CYS A 144 7.00 6.94 6.28
C CYS A 144 5.83 6.32 7.04
N VAL A 145 5.64 6.64 8.31
CA VAL A 145 4.45 6.25 9.05
C VAL A 145 3.25 7.08 8.61
N ASN A 146 3.39 8.41 8.64
CA ASN A 146 2.26 9.31 8.40
C ASN A 146 1.70 9.22 6.97
N ILE A 147 2.52 8.92 5.96
CA ILE A 147 2.06 8.77 4.57
C ILE A 147 1.00 7.66 4.43
N ASN A 148 1.06 6.62 5.28
CA ASN A 148 0.10 5.52 5.24
C ASN A 148 -1.33 5.94 5.62
N SER A 149 -1.52 7.10 6.27
CA SER A 149 -2.84 7.64 6.54
C SER A 149 -3.62 8.00 5.27
N SER A 150 -2.91 8.27 4.17
CA SER A 150 -3.52 8.53 2.87
C SER A 150 -4.30 7.34 2.31
N VAL A 151 -3.96 6.11 2.73
CA VAL A 151 -4.61 4.87 2.29
C VAL A 151 -6.06 4.79 2.79
N PRO A 152 -6.34 4.72 4.10
CA PRO A 152 -7.71 4.63 4.59
C PRO A 152 -8.53 5.88 4.29
N ILE A 153 -7.93 7.08 4.38
CA ILE A 153 -8.62 8.34 4.07
C ILE A 153 -8.96 8.40 2.58
N GLY A 154 -8.04 8.00 1.70
CA GLY A 154 -8.27 7.94 0.27
C GLY A 154 -9.34 6.91 -0.12
N THR A 155 -9.33 5.74 0.56
CA THR A 155 -10.36 4.71 0.39
C THR A 155 -11.74 5.25 0.75
N PHE A 156 -11.89 5.84 1.93
CA PHE A 156 -13.14 6.43 2.38
C PHE A 156 -13.64 7.53 1.43
N ALA A 157 -12.73 8.43 1.00
CA ALA A 157 -13.06 9.48 0.06
C ALA A 157 -13.49 8.93 -1.32
N ALA A 158 -12.81 7.91 -1.82
CA ALA A 158 -13.14 7.30 -3.11
C ALA A 158 -14.55 6.71 -3.13
N TYR A 159 -14.90 5.91 -2.12
CA TYR A 159 -16.24 5.32 -2.02
C TYR A 159 -17.31 6.38 -1.75
N GLY A 160 -17.06 7.31 -0.83
CA GLY A 160 -18.02 8.37 -0.49
C GLY A 160 -18.31 9.31 -1.66
N LEU A 161 -17.27 9.80 -2.35
CA LEU A 161 -17.42 10.66 -3.52
C LEU A 161 -18.09 9.92 -4.68
N THR A 162 -17.72 8.66 -4.91
CA THR A 162 -18.40 7.84 -5.93
C THR A 162 -19.88 7.70 -5.66
N ALA A 163 -20.27 7.35 -4.44
CA ALA A 163 -21.67 7.21 -4.06
C ALA A 163 -22.45 8.52 -4.26
N LEU A 164 -21.88 9.67 -3.86
CA LEU A 164 -22.49 10.98 -4.05
C LEU A 164 -22.68 11.36 -5.53
N ILE A 165 -21.68 11.02 -6.36
CA ILE A 165 -21.75 11.34 -7.80
C ILE A 165 -22.76 10.44 -8.49
N VAL A 166 -22.72 9.12 -8.24
CA VAL A 166 -23.61 8.14 -8.88
C VAL A 166 -25.09 8.37 -8.47
N TRP A 167 -25.34 8.89 -7.28
CA TRP A 167 -26.69 9.24 -6.84
C TRP A 167 -27.37 10.25 -7.75
N LYS A 168 -26.61 11.21 -8.33
CA LYS A 168 -27.17 12.30 -9.17
C LYS A 168 -26.79 12.21 -10.64
N PHE A 169 -25.72 11.52 -10.97
CA PHE A 169 -25.10 11.50 -12.29
C PHE A 169 -24.82 10.07 -12.74
N HIS A 170 -24.53 9.93 -14.03
CA HIS A 170 -24.14 8.66 -14.63
C HIS A 170 -22.74 8.21 -14.11
N TRP A 171 -22.49 6.89 -14.03
CA TRP A 171 -21.23 6.33 -13.53
C TRP A 171 -19.98 6.89 -14.24
N ARG A 172 -20.06 7.23 -15.53
CA ARG A 172 -18.95 7.84 -16.29
C ARG A 172 -18.46 9.16 -15.69
N THR A 173 -19.34 9.93 -15.07
CA THR A 173 -18.99 11.19 -14.41
C THR A 173 -17.99 11.01 -13.27
N VAL A 174 -18.00 9.86 -12.60
CA VAL A 174 -17.03 9.54 -11.54
C VAL A 174 -15.60 9.50 -12.09
N PHE A 175 -15.44 8.93 -13.28
CA PHE A 175 -14.13 8.84 -13.94
C PHE A 175 -13.63 10.20 -14.44
N PHE A 176 -14.50 11.02 -15.00
CA PHE A 176 -14.14 12.39 -15.38
C PHE A 176 -13.79 13.25 -14.16
N PHE A 177 -14.52 13.12 -13.05
CA PHE A 177 -14.21 13.79 -11.79
C PHE A 177 -12.85 13.33 -11.25
N SER A 178 -12.58 12.03 -11.21
CA SER A 178 -11.29 11.48 -10.79
C SER A 178 -10.15 11.96 -11.70
N SER A 179 -10.38 12.01 -13.02
CA SER A 179 -9.42 12.54 -13.99
C SER A 179 -9.06 13.99 -13.71
N LEU A 180 -10.06 14.83 -13.45
CA LEU A 180 -9.85 16.25 -13.11
C LEU A 180 -9.07 16.40 -11.79
N CYS A 181 -9.43 15.65 -10.76
CA CYS A 181 -8.71 15.65 -9.50
C CYS A 181 -7.23 15.26 -9.67
N LEU A 182 -6.96 14.17 -10.41
CA LEU A 182 -5.59 13.72 -10.68
C LEU A 182 -4.81 14.72 -11.53
N ALA A 183 -5.42 15.35 -12.51
CA ALA A 183 -4.82 16.41 -13.31
C ALA A 183 -4.45 17.62 -12.43
N ALA A 184 -5.35 18.07 -11.56
CA ALA A 184 -5.10 19.15 -10.63
C ALA A 184 -3.94 18.81 -9.66
N ILE A 185 -3.94 17.61 -9.09
CA ILE A 185 -2.85 17.14 -8.20
C ILE A 185 -1.53 17.03 -8.97
N SER A 186 -1.54 16.57 -10.22
CA SER A 186 -0.31 16.51 -11.04
C SER A 186 0.29 17.90 -11.27
N LEU A 187 -0.54 18.90 -11.52
CA LEU A 187 -0.10 20.29 -11.65
C LEU A 187 0.47 20.85 -10.34
N ILE A 188 -0.24 20.60 -9.22
CA ILE A 188 0.23 21.00 -7.88
C ILE A 188 1.57 20.31 -7.56
N TRP A 189 1.70 19.02 -7.89
CA TRP A 189 2.94 18.26 -7.76
C TRP A 189 4.07 18.88 -8.61
N PHE A 190 3.81 19.19 -9.86
CA PHE A 190 4.81 19.78 -10.76
C PHE A 190 5.35 21.10 -10.22
N LEU A 191 4.48 22.02 -9.84
CA LEU A 191 4.85 23.32 -9.29
C LEU A 191 5.54 23.19 -7.92
N GLY A 192 4.98 22.39 -7.03
CA GLY A 192 5.50 22.19 -5.68
C GLY A 192 6.86 21.48 -5.67
N SER A 193 7.03 20.42 -6.47
CA SER A 193 8.31 19.71 -6.57
C SER A 193 9.42 20.58 -7.17
N ARG A 194 9.09 21.48 -8.10
CA ARG A 194 10.03 22.46 -8.66
C ARG A 194 10.52 23.43 -7.57
N LYS A 195 9.60 23.94 -6.73
CA LYS A 195 9.94 24.84 -5.63
C LYS A 195 10.83 24.15 -4.59
N ILE A 196 10.49 22.93 -4.21
CA ILE A 196 11.28 22.15 -3.23
C ILE A 196 12.69 21.88 -3.76
N ARG A 197 12.83 21.52 -5.05
CA ARG A 197 14.15 21.29 -5.64
C ARG A 197 15.01 22.54 -5.64
N LYS A 198 14.43 23.70 -5.95
CA LYS A 198 15.13 24.96 -5.90
C LYS A 198 15.63 25.26 -4.47
N ASP A 199 14.78 25.10 -3.47
CA ASP A 199 15.16 25.25 -2.06
C ASP A 199 16.24 24.26 -1.63
N LEU A 200 16.17 23.01 -2.09
CA LEU A 200 17.18 21.98 -1.80
C LEU A 200 18.55 22.32 -2.42
N GLU A 201 18.57 22.92 -3.61
CA GLU A 201 19.80 23.36 -4.28
C GLU A 201 20.43 24.57 -3.55
N GLU A 202 19.59 25.54 -3.13
CA GLU A 202 20.03 26.81 -2.51
C GLU A 202 20.31 26.68 -1.00
N ASN A 203 19.43 25.99 -0.26
CA ASN A 203 19.39 25.97 1.21
C ASN A 203 19.52 24.55 1.79
N GLY A 204 19.85 23.55 0.98
CA GLY A 204 19.97 22.16 1.44
C GLY A 204 21.09 22.02 2.46
N VAL A 205 20.79 21.36 3.58
CA VAL A 205 21.76 21.02 4.62
C VAL A 205 22.47 19.72 4.23
N ILE A 206 23.80 19.73 4.35
CA ILE A 206 24.60 18.53 4.18
C ILE A 206 24.45 17.71 5.46
N GLU A 207 23.85 16.53 5.35
CA GLU A 207 23.84 15.55 6.43
C GLU A 207 24.93 14.53 6.11
N ASP A 208 25.96 14.50 6.94
CA ASP A 208 26.95 13.45 6.87
C ASP A 208 26.20 12.15 7.20
N GLN A 209 25.87 11.39 6.18
CA GLN A 209 25.47 10.02 6.44
C GLN A 209 26.67 9.36 7.11
N VAL A 210 26.48 8.90 8.34
CA VAL A 210 27.37 7.94 8.94
C VAL A 210 27.28 6.69 8.06
N LEU A 211 28.09 6.71 7.01
CA LEU A 211 28.35 5.52 6.22
C LEU A 211 29.08 4.59 7.19
N VAL A 212 28.39 3.54 7.61
CA VAL A 212 29.10 2.37 8.11
C VAL A 212 30.19 2.14 7.09
N SER A 213 31.46 2.30 7.48
CA SER A 213 32.67 2.28 6.68
C SER A 213 32.49 1.71 5.29
N GLN A 214 32.27 2.60 4.31
CA GLN A 214 32.04 2.14 2.94
C GLN A 214 33.37 1.79 2.29
N ASP A 215 33.72 0.54 2.35
CA ASP A 215 34.45 -0.07 1.26
C ASP A 215 33.65 0.15 -0.04
N LYS A 216 34.30 0.49 -1.14
CA LYS A 216 33.71 0.63 -2.48
C LYS A 216 32.80 -0.54 -2.87
N LYS A 217 32.97 -1.72 -2.26
CA LYS A 217 32.10 -2.90 -2.38
C LYS A 217 30.65 -2.69 -1.96
N GLN A 218 30.36 -1.78 -1.03
CA GLN A 218 28.96 -1.56 -0.55
C GLN A 218 28.10 -0.76 -1.53
N ALA A 219 28.68 0.16 -2.31
CA ALA A 219 27.94 0.93 -3.31
C ALA A 219 27.52 0.08 -4.52
N ASP A 220 28.24 -1.01 -4.80
CA ASP A 220 27.99 -1.92 -5.93
C ASP A 220 27.23 -3.20 -5.53
N ALA A 221 26.78 -3.31 -4.28
CA ALA A 221 26.08 -4.49 -3.79
C ALA A 221 24.83 -4.80 -4.64
N SER A 222 24.71 -6.03 -5.07
CA SER A 222 23.55 -6.50 -5.80
C SER A 222 22.31 -6.45 -4.91
N ILE A 223 21.15 -6.06 -5.48
CA ILE A 223 19.89 -6.10 -4.71
C ILE A 223 19.60 -7.50 -4.16
N TRP A 224 19.95 -8.55 -4.88
CA TRP A 224 19.75 -9.93 -4.44
C TRP A 224 20.63 -10.29 -3.24
N GLU A 225 21.86 -9.80 -3.21
CA GLU A 225 22.74 -9.95 -2.06
C GLU A 225 22.17 -9.23 -0.83
N LEU A 226 21.70 -7.99 -1.00
CA LEU A 226 21.01 -7.23 0.04
C LEU A 226 19.76 -7.96 0.57
N VAL A 227 18.95 -8.53 -0.32
CA VAL A 227 17.76 -9.31 0.05
C VAL A 227 18.11 -10.53 0.91
N LEU A 228 19.19 -11.23 0.57
CA LEU A 228 19.60 -12.44 1.28
C LEU A 228 20.28 -12.11 2.62
N VAL A 229 21.19 -11.14 2.63
CA VAL A 229 21.95 -10.75 3.83
C VAL A 229 21.05 -10.09 4.86
N SER A 230 20.18 -9.17 4.44
CA SER A 230 19.23 -8.52 5.34
C SER A 230 18.12 -9.45 5.85
N GLY A 231 17.90 -10.60 5.19
CA GLY A 231 16.76 -11.46 5.47
C GLY A 231 15.43 -10.90 4.93
N MET A 232 15.46 -9.95 4.00
CA MET A 232 14.25 -9.34 3.40
C MET A 232 13.34 -10.38 2.72
N ILE A 233 13.88 -11.52 2.31
CA ILE A 233 13.07 -12.62 1.76
C ILE A 233 11.97 -13.09 2.74
N PHE A 234 12.26 -13.12 4.03
CA PHE A 234 11.27 -13.46 5.06
C PHE A 234 10.19 -12.38 5.19
N PHE A 235 10.54 -11.12 4.94
CA PHE A 235 9.58 -10.01 4.93
C PHE A 235 8.68 -10.07 3.69
N CYS A 236 9.22 -10.46 2.54
CA CYS A 236 8.44 -10.72 1.34
C CYS A 236 7.40 -11.81 1.57
N ILE A 237 7.80 -12.93 2.19
CA ILE A 237 6.88 -14.01 2.57
C ILE A 237 5.83 -13.50 3.57
N GLY A 238 6.25 -12.79 4.61
CA GLY A 238 5.33 -12.16 5.58
C GLY A 238 4.34 -11.21 4.91
N LEU A 239 4.81 -10.39 3.95
CA LEU A 239 3.94 -9.47 3.20
C LEU A 239 2.99 -10.18 2.23
N MET A 240 3.36 -11.32 1.66
CA MET A 240 2.40 -12.14 0.92
C MET A 240 1.25 -12.60 1.84
N PHE A 241 1.56 -13.11 3.02
CA PHE A 241 0.55 -13.48 4.01
C PHE A 241 -0.26 -12.27 4.50
N GLN A 242 0.39 -11.12 4.71
CA GLN A 242 -0.28 -9.88 5.06
C GLN A 242 -1.25 -9.44 3.97
N GLY A 243 -0.86 -9.54 2.69
CA GLY A 243 -1.71 -9.21 1.55
C GLY A 243 -2.94 -10.13 1.48
N VAL A 244 -2.75 -11.44 1.68
CA VAL A 244 -3.88 -12.40 1.76
C VAL A 244 -4.86 -11.98 2.85
N LEU A 245 -4.37 -11.67 4.06
CA LEU A 245 -5.21 -11.35 5.20
C LEU A 245 -5.84 -9.96 5.10
N LYS A 246 -5.11 -8.95 4.65
CA LYS A 246 -5.64 -7.58 4.55
C LYS A 246 -6.67 -7.44 3.42
N ASP A 247 -6.25 -7.78 2.21
CA ASP A 247 -7.08 -7.55 1.02
C ASP A 247 -8.15 -8.64 0.87
N GLY A 248 -7.82 -9.90 1.22
CA GLY A 248 -8.76 -11.00 1.24
C GLY A 248 -9.87 -10.78 2.26
N VAL A 249 -9.53 -10.55 3.52
CA VAL A 249 -10.53 -10.29 4.56
C VAL A 249 -11.41 -9.11 4.16
N THR A 250 -10.81 -7.97 3.79
CA THR A 250 -11.57 -6.76 3.43
C THR A 250 -12.55 -7.00 2.28
N THR A 251 -12.14 -7.79 1.28
CA THR A 251 -12.97 -8.08 0.10
C THR A 251 -14.16 -8.98 0.44
N TRP A 252 -13.98 -9.95 1.33
CA TRP A 252 -14.96 -11.00 1.57
C TRP A 252 -15.82 -10.79 2.82
N ILE A 253 -15.53 -9.79 3.67
CA ILE A 253 -16.37 -9.46 4.84
C ILE A 253 -17.83 -9.21 4.48
N PRO A 254 -18.19 -8.44 3.41
CA PRO A 254 -19.59 -8.24 3.07
C PRO A 254 -20.30 -9.54 2.74
N THR A 255 -19.64 -10.44 2.00
CA THR A 255 -20.20 -11.75 1.64
C THR A 255 -20.37 -12.63 2.87
N TYR A 256 -19.38 -12.68 3.77
CA TYR A 256 -19.45 -13.38 5.04
C TYR A 256 -20.65 -12.93 5.88
N ILE A 257 -20.82 -11.62 6.06
CA ILE A 257 -21.93 -11.06 6.84
C ILE A 257 -23.28 -11.39 6.20
N ARG A 258 -23.37 -11.32 4.88
CA ARG A 258 -24.60 -11.66 4.16
C ARG A 258 -24.97 -13.14 4.32
N GLU A 259 -24.02 -14.05 4.20
CA GLU A 259 -24.25 -15.49 4.22
C GLU A 259 -24.45 -16.03 5.62
N GLU A 260 -23.61 -15.64 6.58
CA GLU A 260 -23.68 -16.14 7.97
C GLU A 260 -24.77 -15.46 8.83
N TYR A 261 -25.09 -14.19 8.54
CA TYR A 261 -26.05 -13.41 9.31
C TYR A 261 -27.34 -13.12 8.56
N HIS A 262 -27.50 -13.64 7.32
CA HIS A 262 -28.69 -13.47 6.47
C HIS A 262 -29.11 -12.00 6.29
N MET A 263 -28.12 -11.09 6.26
CA MET A 263 -28.38 -9.65 6.13
C MET A 263 -28.55 -9.26 4.66
N GLU A 264 -29.35 -8.23 4.43
CA GLU A 264 -29.45 -7.64 3.10
C GLU A 264 -28.08 -7.14 2.60
N SER A 265 -27.84 -7.29 1.29
CA SER A 265 -26.54 -6.93 0.68
C SER A 265 -26.14 -5.48 0.93
N VAL A 266 -27.10 -4.55 0.90
CA VAL A 266 -26.83 -3.11 1.13
C VAL A 266 -26.34 -2.87 2.56
N ILE A 267 -27.01 -3.45 3.55
CA ILE A 267 -26.63 -3.29 4.97
C ILE A 267 -25.26 -3.91 5.24
N SER A 268 -24.99 -5.07 4.64
CA SER A 268 -23.71 -5.76 4.71
C SER A 268 -22.55 -4.88 4.17
N ILE A 269 -22.74 -4.23 3.01
CA ILE A 269 -21.75 -3.33 2.42
C ILE A 269 -21.54 -2.08 3.28
N ILE A 270 -22.63 -1.46 3.76
CA ILE A 270 -22.54 -0.26 4.61
C ILE A 270 -21.81 -0.57 5.91
N SER A 271 -22.08 -1.72 6.53
CA SER A 271 -21.42 -2.15 7.76
C SER A 271 -19.90 -2.23 7.61
N THR A 272 -19.40 -2.59 6.43
CA THR A 272 -17.95 -2.74 6.18
C THR A 272 -17.24 -1.43 5.90
N THR A 273 -17.95 -0.33 5.66
CA THR A 273 -17.33 1.00 5.43
C THR A 273 -16.62 1.54 6.67
N VAL A 274 -16.88 0.96 7.83
CA VAL A 274 -16.18 1.31 9.08
C VAL A 274 -14.73 0.78 9.13
N ILE A 275 -14.40 -0.26 8.36
CA ILE A 275 -13.09 -0.93 8.40
C ILE A 275 -11.92 0.00 8.05
N PRO A 276 -11.98 0.89 7.04
CA PRO A 276 -10.92 1.86 6.79
C PRO A 276 -10.60 2.75 7.99
N ILE A 277 -11.59 3.04 8.85
CA ILE A 277 -11.38 3.84 10.08
C ILE A 277 -10.52 3.05 11.08
N PHE A 278 -10.81 1.76 11.27
CA PHE A 278 -9.99 0.86 12.06
C PHE A 278 -8.56 0.79 11.51
N ASN A 279 -8.40 0.64 10.19
CA ASN A 279 -7.09 0.56 9.55
C ASN A 279 -6.23 1.80 9.77
N LEU A 280 -6.84 3.00 9.89
CA LEU A 280 -6.12 4.22 10.23
C LEU A 280 -5.45 4.12 11.61
N SER A 281 -6.13 3.54 12.59
CA SER A 281 -5.53 3.33 13.93
C SER A 281 -4.31 2.40 13.88
N GLY A 282 -4.33 1.38 13.02
CA GLY A 282 -3.23 0.43 12.84
C GLY A 282 -1.91 1.09 12.43
N VAL A 283 -1.97 2.13 11.60
CA VAL A 283 -0.78 2.91 11.20
C VAL A 283 -0.05 3.49 12.41
N TYR A 284 -0.80 4.12 13.31
CA TYR A 284 -0.23 4.78 14.47
C TYR A 284 0.10 3.82 15.60
N LEU A 285 -0.74 2.81 15.83
CA LEU A 285 -0.46 1.74 16.81
C LEU A 285 0.83 1.01 16.50
N ALA A 286 1.10 0.72 15.21
CA ALA A 286 2.36 0.14 14.78
C ALA A 286 3.56 1.01 15.17
N SER A 287 3.48 2.32 14.92
CA SER A 287 4.57 3.25 15.24
C SER A 287 4.80 3.38 16.75
N ILE A 288 3.72 3.45 17.54
CA ILE A 288 3.79 3.54 19.00
C ILE A 288 4.39 2.25 19.57
N ALA A 289 3.90 1.08 19.13
CA ALA A 289 4.39 -0.22 19.59
C ALA A 289 5.87 -0.42 19.19
N ASN A 290 6.25 -0.04 17.97
CA ASN A 290 7.65 -0.14 17.54
C ASN A 290 8.57 0.75 18.37
N ARG A 291 8.18 2.00 18.64
CA ARG A 291 9.00 2.96 19.37
C ARG A 291 9.13 2.63 20.85
N ASN A 292 8.03 2.24 21.48
CA ASN A 292 7.96 2.18 22.96
C ASN A 292 8.15 0.76 23.49
N ILE A 293 7.77 -0.29 22.72
CA ILE A 293 7.72 -1.68 23.21
C ILE A 293 8.79 -2.54 22.53
N PHE A 294 8.70 -2.71 21.22
CA PHE A 294 9.47 -3.73 20.52
C PHE A 294 10.82 -3.24 19.99
N LYS A 295 10.96 -1.96 19.69
CA LYS A 295 12.17 -1.31 19.14
C LYS A 295 12.77 -2.05 17.92
N SER A 296 11.90 -2.75 17.16
CA SER A 296 12.28 -3.56 16.01
C SER A 296 11.07 -3.75 15.09
N GLU A 297 11.21 -3.41 13.83
CA GLU A 297 10.17 -3.53 12.81
C GLU A 297 9.68 -4.98 12.65
N THR A 298 10.60 -5.93 12.74
CA THR A 298 10.31 -7.37 12.62
C THR A 298 9.53 -7.91 13.82
N ALA A 299 9.95 -7.52 15.05
CA ALA A 299 9.25 -7.94 16.26
C ALA A 299 7.85 -7.31 16.33
N THR A 300 7.72 -6.04 15.96
CA THR A 300 6.42 -5.37 15.85
C THR A 300 5.52 -6.09 14.87
N SER A 301 6.01 -6.39 13.67
CA SER A 301 5.23 -7.10 12.65
C SER A 301 4.80 -8.49 13.11
N ALA A 302 5.69 -9.27 13.74
CA ALA A 302 5.36 -10.58 14.28
C ALA A 302 4.25 -10.49 15.35
N SER A 303 4.33 -9.51 16.25
CA SER A 303 3.31 -9.31 17.29
C SER A 303 1.95 -8.92 16.73
N PHE A 304 1.91 -8.10 15.68
CA PHE A 304 0.65 -7.77 15.01
C PHE A 304 0.07 -8.95 14.21
N PHE A 305 0.88 -9.84 13.67
CA PHE A 305 0.40 -11.09 13.11
C PHE A 305 -0.25 -11.99 14.18
N VAL A 306 0.36 -12.09 15.36
CA VAL A 306 -0.22 -12.82 16.51
C VAL A 306 -1.53 -12.18 16.96
N LEU A 307 -1.60 -10.84 17.01
CA LEU A 307 -2.84 -10.12 17.32
C LEU A 307 -3.94 -10.41 16.27
N CYS A 308 -3.59 -10.45 14.99
CA CYS A 308 -4.52 -10.85 13.94
C CYS A 308 -5.03 -12.28 14.13
N ALA A 309 -4.13 -13.24 14.39
CA ALA A 309 -4.52 -14.62 14.68
C ALA A 309 -5.46 -14.70 15.89
N GLY A 310 -5.17 -13.97 16.96
CA GLY A 310 -6.03 -13.88 18.15
C GLY A 310 -7.42 -13.36 17.86
N ALA A 311 -7.52 -12.27 17.07
CA ALA A 311 -8.80 -11.72 16.64
C ALA A 311 -9.62 -12.71 15.80
N LEU A 312 -8.96 -13.45 14.88
CA LEU A 312 -9.61 -14.47 14.05
C LEU A 312 -9.99 -15.71 14.85
N ILE A 313 -9.22 -16.12 15.87
CA ILE A 313 -9.58 -17.20 16.81
C ILE A 313 -10.84 -16.79 17.60
N LEU A 314 -10.86 -15.58 18.14
CA LEU A 314 -12.05 -15.06 18.84
C LEU A 314 -13.26 -15.02 17.91
N LEU A 315 -13.09 -14.60 16.66
CA LEU A 315 -14.14 -14.59 15.64
C LEU A 315 -14.72 -16.00 15.43
N ARG A 316 -13.86 -16.99 15.30
CA ARG A 316 -14.28 -18.39 15.14
C ARG A 316 -15.01 -18.94 16.36
N LEU A 317 -14.55 -18.62 17.56
CA LEU A 317 -15.18 -19.07 18.82
C LEU A 317 -16.52 -18.38 19.10
N TYR A 318 -16.73 -17.18 18.52
CA TYR A 318 -17.91 -16.35 18.73
C TYR A 318 -19.02 -16.61 17.69
N HIS A 319 -19.24 -17.87 17.32
CA HIS A 319 -20.28 -18.25 16.37
C HIS A 319 -21.68 -17.83 16.86
N GLY A 320 -22.47 -17.19 15.98
CA GLY A 320 -23.85 -16.78 16.26
C GLY A 320 -24.00 -15.51 17.10
N GLY A 321 -22.91 -14.79 17.35
CA GLY A 321 -22.94 -13.54 18.11
C GLY A 321 -23.41 -12.31 17.31
N SER A 322 -23.31 -11.14 17.93
CA SER A 322 -23.69 -9.86 17.30
C SER A 322 -22.81 -9.53 16.08
N VAL A 323 -23.40 -9.09 14.99
CA VAL A 323 -22.69 -8.57 13.80
C VAL A 323 -21.71 -7.46 14.16
N VAL A 324 -22.04 -6.63 15.16
CA VAL A 324 -21.15 -5.56 15.64
C VAL A 324 -19.85 -6.15 16.20
N THR A 325 -19.92 -7.22 16.99
CA THR A 325 -18.73 -7.90 17.52
C THR A 325 -17.88 -8.49 16.40
N VAL A 326 -18.51 -9.10 15.41
CA VAL A 326 -17.83 -9.63 14.22
C VAL A 326 -17.11 -8.54 13.44
N LEU A 327 -17.74 -7.39 13.22
CA LEU A 327 -17.12 -6.24 12.56
C LEU A 327 -15.95 -5.68 13.36
N ILE A 328 -16.03 -5.64 14.69
CA ILE A 328 -14.92 -5.23 15.54
C ILE A 328 -13.76 -6.21 15.41
N LEU A 329 -14.01 -7.52 15.43
CA LEU A 329 -12.96 -8.54 15.32
C LEU A 329 -12.29 -8.53 13.93
N PHE A 330 -13.05 -8.39 12.85
CA PHE A 330 -12.49 -8.16 11.53
C PHE A 330 -11.73 -6.82 11.44
N GLY A 331 -12.26 -5.77 12.05
CA GLY A 331 -11.60 -4.48 12.16
C GLY A 331 -10.24 -4.60 12.87
N LEU A 332 -10.15 -5.33 13.97
CA LEU A 332 -8.89 -5.61 14.68
C LEU A 332 -7.92 -6.42 13.82
N ALA A 333 -8.38 -7.45 13.12
CA ALA A 333 -7.55 -8.26 12.24
C ALA A 333 -6.95 -7.41 11.09
N THR A 334 -7.78 -6.60 10.41
CA THR A 334 -7.31 -5.74 9.31
C THR A 334 -6.45 -4.58 9.80
N THR A 335 -6.74 -4.01 10.99
CA THR A 335 -5.89 -3.04 11.70
C THR A 335 -4.50 -3.61 11.95
N ALA A 336 -4.43 -4.84 12.46
CA ALA A 336 -3.15 -5.52 12.68
C ALA A 336 -2.38 -5.72 11.38
N MET A 337 -3.05 -6.06 10.28
CA MET A 337 -2.41 -6.20 8.97
C MET A 337 -1.95 -4.87 8.39
N MET A 338 -2.67 -3.77 8.65
CA MET A 338 -2.22 -2.43 8.28
C MET A 338 -0.99 -1.99 9.07
N ALA A 339 -0.89 -2.40 10.34
CA ALA A 339 0.29 -2.20 11.18
C ALA A 339 1.52 -2.92 10.58
N VAL A 340 1.38 -4.19 10.17
CA VAL A 340 2.44 -4.96 9.49
C VAL A 340 2.85 -4.26 8.20
N ASN A 341 1.90 -3.81 7.38
CA ASN A 341 2.17 -3.08 6.15
C ASN A 341 3.01 -1.83 6.41
N THR A 342 2.64 -1.03 7.42
CA THR A 342 3.38 0.19 7.80
C THR A 342 4.82 -0.13 8.20
N MET A 343 5.06 -1.20 8.95
CA MET A 343 6.40 -1.58 9.39
C MET A 343 7.26 -2.07 8.23
N LEU A 344 6.74 -2.99 7.42
CA LEU A 344 7.54 -3.67 6.40
C LEU A 344 7.62 -2.91 5.08
N VAL A 345 6.51 -2.36 4.58
CA VAL A 345 6.49 -1.69 3.26
C VAL A 345 6.99 -0.25 3.33
N SER A 346 6.79 0.45 4.46
CA SER A 346 7.11 1.87 4.57
C SER A 346 8.40 2.14 5.33
N MET A 347 8.69 1.41 6.42
CA MET A 347 9.85 1.68 7.25
C MET A 347 11.09 0.90 6.85
N VAL A 348 10.96 -0.38 6.51
CA VAL A 348 12.11 -1.22 6.11
C VAL A 348 12.90 -0.67 4.92
N PRO A 349 12.28 -0.15 3.84
CA PRO A 349 13.03 0.33 2.67
C PRO A 349 14.02 1.47 2.96
N ILE A 350 13.78 2.28 4.00
CA ILE A 350 14.65 3.41 4.34
C ILE A 350 16.07 2.94 4.70
N TYR A 351 16.18 1.77 5.33
CA TYR A 351 17.48 1.21 5.72
C TYR A 351 18.34 0.77 4.53
N PHE A 352 17.77 0.74 3.32
CA PHE A 352 18.50 0.49 2.08
C PHE A 352 18.96 1.78 1.37
N ALA A 353 18.70 2.95 1.98
CA ALA A 353 19.14 4.25 1.45
C ALA A 353 20.68 4.36 1.30
N PRO A 354 21.51 3.90 2.27
CA PRO A 354 22.96 3.93 2.13
C PRO A 354 23.48 3.17 0.91
N TYR A 355 22.75 2.15 0.46
CA TYR A 355 23.07 1.34 -0.72
C TYR A 355 22.45 1.89 -2.01
N GLY A 356 21.73 3.03 -1.96
CA GLY A 356 21.00 3.58 -3.10
C GLY A 356 19.84 2.72 -3.59
N LYS A 357 19.31 1.80 -2.76
CA LYS A 357 18.31 0.77 -3.13
C LYS A 357 16.98 0.90 -2.40
N SER A 358 16.68 2.05 -1.80
CA SER A 358 15.43 2.24 -1.03
C SER A 358 14.16 2.09 -1.88
N SER A 359 14.16 2.59 -3.12
CA SER A 359 13.03 2.42 -4.03
C SER A 359 12.88 0.97 -4.48
N THR A 360 13.99 0.30 -4.84
CA THR A 360 13.96 -1.12 -5.23
C THR A 360 13.45 -2.00 -4.08
N ALA A 361 13.94 -1.80 -2.86
CA ALA A 361 13.47 -2.54 -1.69
C ALA A 361 11.97 -2.31 -1.44
N SER A 362 11.50 -1.05 -1.54
CA SER A 362 10.09 -0.71 -1.42
C SER A 362 9.24 -1.39 -2.51
N GLY A 363 9.72 -1.41 -3.75
CA GLY A 363 9.03 -2.06 -4.87
C GLY A 363 8.87 -3.57 -4.68
N ILE A 364 9.94 -4.26 -4.26
CA ILE A 364 9.92 -5.71 -3.98
C ILE A 364 8.93 -6.04 -2.85
N LEU A 365 9.03 -5.33 -1.73
CA LEU A 365 8.17 -5.56 -0.58
C LEU A 365 6.70 -5.29 -0.91
N ASN A 366 6.41 -4.20 -1.59
CA ASN A 366 5.05 -3.86 -1.96
C ASN A 366 4.46 -4.83 -3.00
N SER A 367 5.25 -5.23 -4.00
CA SER A 367 4.84 -6.27 -4.96
C SER A 367 4.50 -7.60 -4.29
N SER A 368 5.28 -8.00 -3.27
CA SER A 368 5.00 -9.20 -2.47
C SER A 368 3.63 -9.13 -1.78
N ALA A 369 3.28 -7.97 -1.20
CA ALA A 369 1.96 -7.77 -0.60
C ALA A 369 0.83 -7.89 -1.63
N TYR A 370 0.99 -7.29 -2.81
CA TYR A 370 -0.02 -7.39 -3.88
C TYR A 370 -0.12 -8.79 -4.49
N ALA A 371 0.97 -9.56 -4.53
CA ALA A 371 0.91 -10.97 -4.93
C ALA A 371 0.02 -11.77 -3.96
N GLY A 372 0.14 -11.53 -2.66
CA GLY A 372 -0.75 -12.11 -1.65
C GLY A 372 -2.22 -11.71 -1.85
N GLY A 373 -2.47 -10.41 -2.08
CA GLY A 373 -3.80 -9.89 -2.37
C GLY A 373 -4.44 -10.53 -3.60
N ALA A 374 -3.67 -10.69 -4.68
CA ALA A 374 -4.15 -11.32 -5.91
C ALA A 374 -4.52 -12.81 -5.69
N ILE A 375 -3.69 -13.56 -4.96
CA ILE A 375 -3.98 -14.96 -4.61
C ILE A 375 -5.27 -15.04 -3.78
N SER A 376 -5.47 -14.11 -2.86
CA SER A 376 -6.62 -14.14 -1.97
C SER A 376 -7.94 -13.80 -2.67
N ALA A 377 -7.92 -12.91 -3.65
CA ALA A 377 -9.13 -12.48 -4.33
C ALA A 377 -9.88 -13.64 -4.98
N TYR A 378 -9.16 -14.56 -5.61
CA TYR A 378 -9.72 -15.78 -6.20
C TYR A 378 -9.78 -16.94 -5.20
N GLY A 379 -8.69 -17.19 -4.49
CA GLY A 379 -8.53 -18.39 -3.64
C GLY A 379 -9.54 -18.43 -2.50
N ILE A 380 -9.85 -17.30 -1.87
CA ILE A 380 -10.83 -17.24 -0.77
C ILE A 380 -12.26 -17.48 -1.28
N GLY A 381 -12.60 -16.96 -2.46
CA GLY A 381 -13.90 -17.22 -3.09
C GLY A 381 -14.14 -18.71 -3.27
N VAL A 382 -13.20 -19.40 -3.92
CA VAL A 382 -13.28 -20.86 -4.14
C VAL A 382 -13.30 -21.63 -2.82
N LEU A 383 -12.52 -21.19 -1.84
CA LEU A 383 -12.43 -21.83 -0.54
C LEU A 383 -13.72 -21.71 0.26
N SER A 384 -14.30 -20.51 0.33
CA SER A 384 -15.56 -20.30 1.05
C SER A 384 -16.74 -21.03 0.43
N GLU A 385 -16.79 -21.11 -0.91
CA GLU A 385 -17.83 -21.89 -1.61
C GLU A 385 -17.72 -23.41 -1.37
N ARG A 386 -16.48 -23.95 -1.37
CA ARG A 386 -16.27 -25.41 -1.28
C ARG A 386 -16.19 -25.93 0.14
N ALA A 387 -15.60 -25.18 1.04
CA ALA A 387 -15.26 -25.64 2.39
C ALA A 387 -15.94 -24.82 3.51
N GLY A 388 -16.70 -23.77 3.15
CA GLY A 388 -17.41 -22.91 4.10
C GLY A 388 -16.53 -21.90 4.82
N TRP A 389 -17.18 -21.00 5.57
CA TRP A 389 -16.50 -19.90 6.26
C TRP A 389 -15.67 -20.35 7.46
N ASP A 390 -16.09 -21.38 8.19
CA ASP A 390 -15.32 -21.89 9.35
C ASP A 390 -13.92 -22.37 8.93
N THR A 391 -13.85 -23.14 7.83
CA THR A 391 -12.58 -23.58 7.25
C THR A 391 -11.76 -22.41 6.71
N THR A 392 -12.40 -21.43 6.11
CA THR A 392 -11.76 -20.22 5.58
C THR A 392 -11.09 -19.41 6.71
N ILE A 393 -11.81 -19.21 7.81
CA ILE A 393 -11.27 -18.52 9.01
C ILE A 393 -10.11 -19.31 9.62
N MET A 394 -10.21 -20.65 9.66
CA MET A 394 -9.12 -21.52 10.13
C MET A 394 -7.85 -21.35 9.30
N ILE A 395 -7.99 -21.29 7.98
CA ILE A 395 -6.87 -21.04 7.08
C ILE A 395 -6.30 -19.64 7.27
N TRP A 396 -7.12 -18.62 7.48
CA TRP A 396 -6.63 -17.27 7.82
C TRP A 396 -5.84 -17.24 9.12
N ILE A 397 -6.27 -17.96 10.17
CA ILE A 397 -5.51 -18.09 11.42
C ILE A 397 -4.14 -18.70 11.13
N PHE A 398 -4.11 -19.80 10.36
CA PHE A 398 -2.86 -20.46 10.01
C PHE A 398 -1.91 -19.55 9.22
N ILE A 399 -2.43 -18.81 8.23
CA ILE A 399 -1.66 -17.82 7.47
C ILE A 399 -1.11 -16.72 8.37
N ALA A 400 -1.89 -16.24 9.35
CA ALA A 400 -1.41 -15.24 10.30
C ALA A 400 -0.26 -15.77 11.17
N LEU A 401 -0.36 -17.02 11.66
CA LEU A 401 0.71 -17.66 12.42
C LEU A 401 1.98 -17.86 11.56
N LEU A 402 1.82 -18.29 10.30
CA LEU A 402 2.97 -18.38 9.37
C LEU A 402 3.61 -17.02 9.11
N GLY A 403 2.82 -15.94 9.03
CA GLY A 403 3.33 -14.57 8.92
C GLY A 403 4.16 -14.16 10.14
N ALA A 404 3.71 -14.51 11.34
CA ALA A 404 4.47 -14.26 12.57
C ALA A 404 5.79 -15.05 12.58
N VAL A 405 5.77 -16.32 12.16
CA VAL A 405 6.97 -17.17 12.03
C VAL A 405 7.94 -16.57 11.01
N ALA A 406 7.47 -16.15 9.83
CA ALA A 406 8.29 -15.54 8.80
C ALA A 406 9.01 -14.27 9.33
N CYS A 407 8.27 -13.35 9.96
CA CYS A 407 8.87 -12.14 10.54
C CYS A 407 9.88 -12.45 11.63
N THR A 408 9.60 -13.46 12.47
CA THR A 408 10.52 -13.89 13.56
C THR A 408 11.78 -14.54 12.99
N ALA A 409 11.67 -15.38 11.96
CA ALA A 409 12.79 -16.02 11.29
C ALA A 409 13.73 -15.00 10.61
N GLY A 410 13.19 -13.90 10.10
CA GLY A 410 13.98 -12.82 9.52
C GLY A 410 14.74 -11.96 10.54
N LYS A 411 14.29 -11.94 11.81
CA LYS A 411 14.83 -11.05 12.86
C LYS A 411 16.34 -11.15 13.10
N PRO A 412 16.98 -12.33 13.17
CA PRO A 412 18.41 -12.41 13.40
C PRO A 412 19.26 -11.81 12.28
N ARG A 413 18.87 -12.09 11.01
CA ARG A 413 19.54 -11.53 9.83
C ARG A 413 19.36 -10.03 9.75
N TRP A 414 18.13 -9.56 9.98
CA TRP A 414 17.80 -8.13 10.01
C TRP A 414 18.61 -7.37 11.07
N LYS A 415 18.70 -7.91 12.30
CA LYS A 415 19.50 -7.30 13.36
C LYS A 415 20.99 -7.24 12.99
N ARG A 416 21.53 -8.30 12.39
CA ARG A 416 22.93 -8.34 11.91
C ARG A 416 23.16 -7.30 10.81
N PHE A 417 22.26 -7.22 9.84
CA PHE A 417 22.33 -6.25 8.75
C PHE A 417 22.31 -4.79 9.27
N LEU A 418 21.47 -4.49 10.26
CA LEU A 418 21.43 -3.15 10.86
C LEU A 418 22.69 -2.78 11.64
N HIS A 419 23.43 -3.77 12.13
CA HIS A 419 24.63 -3.54 12.95
C HIS A 419 25.92 -3.52 12.13
N ASN A 420 26.05 -4.42 11.18
CA ASN A 420 27.31 -4.70 10.46
C ASN A 420 27.26 -4.25 8.98
N GLY A 421 26.06 -3.94 8.43
CA GLY A 421 25.91 -3.77 6.99
C GLY A 421 26.08 -5.10 6.23
N ILE A 422 26.66 -5.03 5.04
CA ILE A 422 27.06 -6.18 4.22
C ILE A 422 28.49 -6.56 4.60
#